data_62f904a17458eefea760ea53f7535754
#
_entry.id   62f904a17458eefea760ea53f7535754
#
_cell.length_a   1.000
_cell.length_b   1.000
_cell.length_c   1.000
_cell.angle_alpha   90.00
_cell.angle_beta   90.00
_cell.angle_gamma   90.00
#
_symmetry.space_group_name_H-M   'P 1'
#
loop_
_entity.id
_entity.type
_entity.pdbx_description
1 polymer ?
#
loop_
_entity_poly.entity_id
_entity_poly.type
_entity_poly.pdbx_seq_one_letter_code
_entity_poly.pdbx_strand_id
1 'polypeptide(L)'
;MMKSVTKEKVFHVLKLVLLAVTVTLVLLSLLGTVAHASGLVDDTVNADNLYSKYPLSNYQLDFYVDNSWSWLPWNWLDGIGKSVQYGLYCITNFVWTISLYLSNATGYVVQQAYKLDFINDMADSIGKSIQTLAGVTEHGFSSSGFYVGFLLIIILIVGVYIAYTGLLKRETSKALHAVINFVVVFIVSASFIAYAPNYIQKINDFSSDISTASLDLGTKIMLPDSQSKGKDSVDLIRDSLFAIQVEKPWLLLQFGNSDTEEIGAERVEALVSASPSDEDGETRENVVKTEIEDNDNDNLTIPQVVNRLGMVFFLLIFNLGITIFIFLLTGMMLFSQILFIIYAMFLPISF
;
A
#
# COMPACT_ATOMS: atom_id res chain seq x y z
N MET A 1 9.33 -57.66 10.30
CA MET A 1 10.18 -56.48 10.09
C MET A 1 9.46 -55.33 9.35
N MET A 2 8.55 -55.59 8.43
CA MET A 2 7.83 -54.55 7.64
C MET A 2 6.79 -53.70 8.44
N LYS A 3 6.19 -54.23 9.52
CA LYS A 3 5.20 -53.47 10.34
C LYS A 3 5.80 -52.37 11.24
N SER A 4 7.08 -52.44 11.58
CA SER A 4 7.75 -51.46 12.44
C SER A 4 8.10 -50.19 11.67
N VAL A 5 8.56 -50.33 10.43
CA VAL A 5 8.95 -49.21 9.56
C VAL A 5 7.73 -48.32 9.19
N THR A 6 6.54 -48.91 9.11
CA THR A 6 5.31 -48.17 8.79
C THR A 6 4.84 -47.33 10.01
N LYS A 7 5.00 -47.83 11.23
CA LYS A 7 4.65 -47.10 12.46
C LYS A 7 5.57 -45.93 12.70
N GLU A 8 6.86 -46.05 12.46
CA GLU A 8 7.81 -44.93 12.59
C GLU A 8 7.54 -43.80 11.56
N LYS A 9 7.27 -44.19 10.32
CA LYS A 9 6.91 -43.19 9.27
C LYS A 9 5.60 -42.48 9.60
N VAL A 10 4.58 -43.19 10.06
CA VAL A 10 3.30 -42.62 10.49
C VAL A 10 3.51 -41.67 11.68
N PHE A 11 4.37 -42.08 12.65
CA PHE A 11 4.67 -41.23 13.80
C PHE A 11 5.48 -39.95 13.43
N HIS A 12 6.37 -40.06 12.45
CA HIS A 12 7.09 -38.90 11.91
C HIS A 12 6.16 -37.93 11.18
N VAL A 13 5.26 -38.46 10.34
CA VAL A 13 4.25 -37.61 9.65
C VAL A 13 3.33 -36.95 10.66
N LEU A 14 2.89 -37.68 11.69
CA LEU A 14 2.05 -37.11 12.75
C LEU A 14 2.76 -35.98 13.51
N LYS A 15 4.05 -36.13 13.83
CA LYS A 15 4.86 -35.10 14.45
C LYS A 15 5.02 -33.87 13.55
N LEU A 16 5.24 -34.04 12.25
CA LEU A 16 5.33 -32.96 11.28
C LEU A 16 4.01 -32.18 11.13
N VAL A 17 2.89 -32.92 11.10
CA VAL A 17 1.56 -32.31 11.07
C VAL A 17 1.28 -31.53 12.36
N LEU A 18 1.59 -32.12 13.52
CA LEU A 18 1.44 -31.43 14.80
C LEU A 18 2.31 -30.18 14.89
N LEU A 19 3.56 -30.27 14.43
CA LEU A 19 4.46 -29.13 14.38
C LEU A 19 3.92 -28.04 13.45
N ALA A 20 3.45 -28.39 12.26
CA ALA A 20 2.85 -27.46 11.31
C ALA A 20 1.61 -26.77 11.89
N VAL A 21 0.72 -27.52 12.55
CA VAL A 21 -0.46 -26.95 13.23
C VAL A 21 -0.05 -26.00 14.36
N THR A 22 0.96 -26.38 15.17
CA THR A 22 1.44 -25.54 16.27
C THR A 22 2.06 -24.25 15.73
N VAL A 23 2.89 -24.32 14.70
CA VAL A 23 3.49 -23.14 14.05
C VAL A 23 2.41 -22.26 13.44
N THR A 24 1.40 -22.83 12.82
CA THR A 24 0.25 -22.09 12.26
C THR A 24 -0.53 -21.39 13.39
N LEU A 25 -0.79 -22.04 14.51
CA LEU A 25 -1.47 -21.45 15.67
C LEU A 25 -0.66 -20.32 16.31
N VAL A 26 0.67 -20.46 16.39
CA VAL A 26 1.56 -19.40 16.88
C VAL A 26 1.57 -18.20 15.93
N LEU A 27 1.66 -18.45 14.62
CA LEU A 27 1.55 -17.39 13.62
C LEU A 27 0.19 -16.68 13.67
N LEU A 28 -0.89 -17.44 13.87
CA LEU A 28 -2.25 -16.92 14.07
C LEU A 28 -2.36 -16.05 15.31
N SER A 29 -1.75 -16.46 16.43
CA SER A 29 -1.76 -15.64 17.66
C SER A 29 -0.95 -14.35 17.50
N LEU A 30 0.17 -14.41 16.79
CA LEU A 30 0.98 -13.23 16.49
C LEU A 30 0.25 -12.27 15.54
N LEU A 31 -0.43 -12.80 14.51
CA LEU A 31 -1.26 -11.98 13.60
C LEU A 31 -2.47 -11.40 14.33
N GLY A 32 -3.09 -12.13 15.25
CA GLY A 32 -4.19 -11.62 16.08
C GLY A 32 -3.78 -10.47 17.01
N THR A 33 -2.55 -10.48 17.53
CA THR A 33 -2.01 -9.35 18.32
C THR A 33 -1.64 -8.15 17.47
N VAL A 34 -1.21 -8.36 16.22
CA VAL A 34 -0.93 -7.28 15.25
C VAL A 34 -2.23 -6.64 14.74
N ALA A 35 -3.29 -7.44 14.61
CA ALA A 35 -4.61 -6.94 14.19
C ALA A 35 -5.27 -5.99 15.20
N HIS A 36 -4.84 -6.02 16.48
CA HIS A 36 -5.27 -5.09 17.53
C HIS A 36 -4.34 -3.88 17.69
N ALA A 37 -3.27 -3.77 16.89
CA ALA A 37 -2.48 -2.56 16.85
C ALA A 37 -3.30 -1.47 16.14
N SER A 38 -4.02 -0.68 16.91
CA SER A 38 -4.62 0.58 16.49
C SER A 38 -3.52 1.44 15.87
N GLY A 39 -3.55 1.63 14.56
CA GLY A 39 -2.53 2.39 13.82
C GLY A 39 -2.23 1.85 12.43
N LEU A 40 -2.68 0.64 12.10
CA LEU A 40 -2.62 0.11 10.72
C LEU A 40 -3.79 0.58 9.86
N VAL A 41 -4.83 1.13 10.47
CA VAL A 41 -5.95 1.77 9.78
C VAL A 41 -5.76 3.27 9.95
N ASP A 42 -5.53 3.95 8.85
CA ASP A 42 -5.38 5.40 8.81
C ASP A 42 -6.74 6.06 9.16
N ASP A 43 -6.81 6.74 10.31
CA ASP A 43 -7.99 7.53 10.73
C ASP A 43 -8.24 8.72 9.78
N THR A 44 -7.33 8.99 8.83
CA THR A 44 -7.45 10.03 7.81
C THR A 44 -8.13 9.58 6.52
N VAL A 45 -8.68 8.37 6.48
CA VAL A 45 -9.42 7.85 5.31
C VAL A 45 -10.63 8.72 5.04
N ASN A 46 -10.71 9.27 3.84
CA ASN A 46 -11.82 10.12 3.43
C ASN A 46 -13.14 9.32 3.43
N ALA A 47 -14.15 9.81 4.15
CA ALA A 47 -15.46 9.16 4.28
C ALA A 47 -16.21 8.99 2.93
N ASP A 48 -15.76 9.66 1.88
CA ASP A 48 -16.41 9.64 0.56
C ASP A 48 -15.94 8.47 -0.33
N ASN A 49 -15.00 7.64 0.13
CA ASN A 49 -14.54 6.50 -0.65
C ASN A 49 -15.13 5.17 -0.12
N LEU A 50 -15.22 4.15 -0.98
CA LEU A 50 -15.78 2.83 -0.64
C LEU A 50 -15.04 2.17 0.53
N TYR A 51 -13.75 2.41 0.63
CA TYR A 51 -12.90 1.82 1.64
C TYR A 51 -13.26 2.25 3.07
N SER A 52 -13.76 3.47 3.24
CA SER A 52 -14.10 4.03 4.55
C SER A 52 -15.59 3.95 4.91
N LYS A 53 -16.46 3.51 3.98
CA LYS A 53 -17.91 3.45 4.23
C LYS A 53 -18.24 2.51 5.38
N TYR A 54 -17.61 1.33 5.44
CA TYR A 54 -17.79 0.34 6.49
C TYR A 54 -16.43 -0.17 7.00
N PRO A 55 -16.31 -0.54 8.28
CA PRO A 55 -15.13 -1.19 8.81
C PRO A 55 -14.79 -2.45 8.01
N LEU A 56 -13.50 -2.73 7.86
CA LEU A 56 -13.02 -3.91 7.12
C LEU A 56 -13.56 -5.23 7.71
N SER A 57 -13.81 -5.25 9.03
CA SER A 57 -14.43 -6.37 9.74
C SER A 57 -15.82 -6.73 9.23
N ASN A 58 -16.57 -5.76 8.67
CA ASN A 58 -17.91 -6.00 8.16
C ASN A 58 -17.90 -6.83 6.87
N TYR A 59 -16.77 -6.90 6.18
CA TYR A 59 -16.55 -7.75 5.01
C TYR A 59 -16.07 -9.17 5.36
N GLN A 60 -16.19 -9.61 6.62
CA GLN A 60 -15.99 -11.02 6.96
C GLN A 60 -17.04 -11.90 6.25
N LEU A 61 -16.72 -13.19 6.13
CA LEU A 61 -17.65 -14.16 5.57
C LEU A 61 -18.59 -14.66 6.67
N ASP A 62 -19.85 -14.83 6.32
CA ASP A 62 -20.89 -15.33 7.20
C ASP A 62 -21.24 -16.79 6.92
N PHE A 63 -21.85 -17.41 7.90
CA PHE A 63 -22.21 -18.81 7.86
C PHE A 63 -23.30 -19.08 8.90
N TYR A 64 -24.34 -19.77 8.49
CA TYR A 64 -25.44 -20.09 9.37
C TYR A 64 -25.66 -21.61 9.48
N VAL A 65 -25.86 -22.06 10.69
CA VAL A 65 -26.21 -23.47 11.02
C VAL A 65 -27.52 -23.50 11.77
N ASP A 66 -28.52 -24.08 11.19
CA ASP A 66 -29.74 -24.38 11.93
C ASP A 66 -29.47 -25.49 12.96
N ASN A 67 -29.53 -25.11 14.23
CA ASN A 67 -29.32 -26.00 15.37
C ASN A 67 -30.65 -26.49 15.98
N SER A 68 -31.82 -26.20 15.39
CA SER A 68 -33.12 -26.47 15.96
C SER A 68 -33.40 -27.95 16.28
N TRP A 69 -32.66 -28.90 15.66
CA TRP A 69 -32.87 -30.33 15.80
C TRP A 69 -31.63 -31.09 16.31
N SER A 70 -30.64 -30.40 16.88
CA SER A 70 -29.36 -30.96 17.30
C SER A 70 -29.45 -31.98 18.47
N TRP A 71 -30.56 -31.96 19.23
CA TRP A 71 -30.79 -32.83 20.41
C TRP A 71 -31.23 -34.28 20.05
N LEU A 72 -31.58 -34.54 18.78
CA LEU A 72 -32.03 -35.87 18.35
C LEU A 72 -30.87 -36.83 18.16
N PRO A 73 -30.91 -38.10 18.72
CA PRO A 73 -29.78 -39.02 18.70
C PRO A 73 -29.29 -39.42 17.30
N TRP A 74 -30.14 -39.44 16.29
CA TRP A 74 -29.78 -39.75 14.91
C TRP A 74 -29.05 -38.59 14.20
N ASN A 75 -29.07 -37.40 14.75
CA ASN A 75 -28.33 -36.24 14.24
C ASN A 75 -26.92 -36.13 14.84
N TRP A 76 -26.49 -37.08 15.71
CA TRP A 76 -25.13 -37.01 16.29
C TRP A 76 -24.02 -37.24 15.26
N LEU A 77 -24.27 -38.06 14.23
CA LEU A 77 -23.35 -38.23 13.12
C LEU A 77 -23.30 -36.97 12.26
N ASP A 78 -24.41 -36.30 12.09
CA ASP A 78 -24.50 -34.99 11.45
C ASP A 78 -23.78 -33.91 12.28
N GLY A 79 -23.75 -34.03 13.60
CA GLY A 79 -23.02 -33.15 14.49
C GLY A 79 -21.50 -33.15 14.26
N ILE A 80 -20.92 -34.32 13.95
CA ILE A 80 -19.50 -34.44 13.58
C ILE A 80 -19.26 -33.76 12.22
N GLY A 81 -20.15 -34.00 11.25
CA GLY A 81 -20.09 -33.33 9.94
C GLY A 81 -20.20 -31.80 10.06
N LYS A 82 -21.15 -31.30 10.86
CA LYS A 82 -21.32 -29.87 11.14
C LYS A 82 -20.06 -29.28 11.80
N SER A 83 -19.43 -29.99 12.76
CA SER A 83 -18.20 -29.53 13.41
C SER A 83 -17.03 -29.44 12.45
N VAL A 84 -16.87 -30.37 11.52
CA VAL A 84 -15.85 -30.32 10.47
C VAL A 84 -16.11 -29.18 9.52
N GLN A 85 -17.34 -28.94 9.14
CA GLN A 85 -17.72 -27.84 8.25
C GLN A 85 -17.54 -26.48 8.92
N TYR A 86 -17.83 -26.38 10.21
CA TYR A 86 -17.51 -25.19 11.00
C TYR A 86 -16.00 -24.92 11.04
N GLY A 87 -15.18 -25.97 11.21
CA GLY A 87 -13.73 -25.86 11.13
C GLY A 87 -13.26 -25.36 9.74
N LEU A 88 -13.86 -25.86 8.66
CA LEU A 88 -13.58 -25.41 7.30
C LEU A 88 -14.01 -23.94 7.10
N TYR A 89 -15.16 -23.53 7.66
CA TYR A 89 -15.58 -22.14 7.64
C TYR A 89 -14.56 -21.23 8.35
N CYS A 90 -14.11 -21.62 9.54
CA CYS A 90 -13.08 -20.85 10.27
C CYS A 90 -11.81 -20.69 9.42
N ILE A 91 -11.38 -21.74 8.72
CA ILE A 91 -10.23 -21.68 7.80
C ILE A 91 -10.54 -20.74 6.62
N THR A 92 -11.72 -20.87 6.04
CA THR A 92 -12.17 -20.04 4.91
C THR A 92 -12.17 -18.55 5.28
N ASN A 93 -12.78 -18.21 6.42
CA ASN A 93 -12.83 -16.84 6.90
C ASN A 93 -11.43 -16.31 7.27
N PHE A 94 -10.57 -17.16 7.84
CA PHE A 94 -9.19 -16.81 8.12
C PHE A 94 -8.40 -16.48 6.84
N VAL A 95 -8.48 -17.32 5.81
CA VAL A 95 -7.81 -17.08 4.52
C VAL A 95 -8.37 -15.82 3.85
N TRP A 96 -9.67 -15.61 3.96
CA TRP A 96 -10.32 -14.39 3.46
C TRP A 96 -9.84 -13.15 4.21
N THR A 97 -9.70 -13.23 5.53
CA THR A 97 -9.18 -12.12 6.35
C THR A 97 -7.77 -11.71 5.92
N ILE A 98 -6.90 -12.66 5.54
CA ILE A 98 -5.59 -12.35 4.95
C ILE A 98 -5.77 -11.51 3.67
N SER A 99 -6.72 -11.87 2.81
CA SER A 99 -7.01 -11.09 1.58
C SER A 99 -7.50 -9.68 1.89
N LEU A 100 -8.32 -9.50 2.94
CA LEU A 100 -8.78 -8.19 3.41
C LEU A 100 -7.60 -7.31 3.86
N TYR A 101 -6.70 -7.84 4.69
CA TYR A 101 -5.52 -7.10 5.13
C TYR A 101 -4.55 -6.80 3.97
N LEU A 102 -4.42 -7.71 3.01
CA LEU A 102 -3.59 -7.51 1.84
C LEU A 102 -4.13 -6.34 0.99
N SER A 103 -5.44 -6.28 0.78
CA SER A 103 -6.11 -5.18 0.09
C SER A 103 -5.93 -3.85 0.83
N ASN A 104 -6.10 -3.87 2.16
CA ASN A 104 -5.86 -2.69 3.00
C ASN A 104 -4.43 -2.16 2.85
N ALA A 105 -3.43 -3.04 2.97
CA ALA A 105 -2.04 -2.68 2.78
C ALA A 105 -1.78 -2.12 1.38
N THR A 106 -2.40 -2.69 0.34
CA THR A 106 -2.29 -2.21 -1.04
C THR A 106 -2.84 -0.79 -1.18
N GLY A 107 -4.05 -0.53 -0.66
CA GLY A 107 -4.67 0.79 -0.68
C GLY A 107 -3.84 1.84 0.08
N TYR A 108 -3.30 1.47 1.24
CA TYR A 108 -2.44 2.33 2.04
C TYR A 108 -1.14 2.71 1.31
N VAL A 109 -0.46 1.74 0.70
CA VAL A 109 0.78 1.99 -0.05
C VAL A 109 0.54 2.89 -1.25
N VAL A 110 -0.56 2.69 -1.98
CA VAL A 110 -0.97 3.58 -3.07
C VAL A 110 -1.17 5.00 -2.54
N GLN A 111 -1.93 5.18 -1.48
CA GLN A 111 -2.19 6.49 -0.90
C GLN A 111 -0.90 7.19 -0.47
N GLN A 112 -0.02 6.51 0.24
CA GLN A 112 1.24 7.10 0.70
C GLN A 112 2.17 7.45 -0.47
N ALA A 113 2.24 6.61 -1.50
CA ALA A 113 3.07 6.87 -2.66
C ALA A 113 2.63 8.09 -3.46
N TYR A 114 1.34 8.37 -3.52
CA TYR A 114 0.81 9.48 -4.30
C TYR A 114 0.64 10.78 -3.49
N LYS A 115 0.40 10.73 -2.19
CA LYS A 115 0.38 11.94 -1.35
C LYS A 115 1.75 12.60 -1.21
N LEU A 116 2.82 11.82 -1.40
CA LEU A 116 4.21 12.29 -1.41
C LEU A 116 4.65 13.09 -0.17
N ASP A 117 3.89 13.05 0.93
CA ASP A 117 4.20 13.80 2.16
C ASP A 117 5.59 13.44 2.68
N PHE A 118 5.93 12.16 2.68
CA PHE A 118 7.27 11.67 3.05
C PHE A 118 8.37 12.23 2.13
N ILE A 119 8.12 12.33 0.83
CA ILE A 119 9.09 12.85 -0.15
C ILE A 119 9.23 14.36 0.01
N ASN A 120 8.14 15.09 0.29
CA ASN A 120 8.19 16.52 0.57
C ASN A 120 9.07 16.81 1.79
N ASP A 121 8.87 16.06 2.89
CA ASP A 121 9.68 16.21 4.11
C ASP A 121 11.16 15.88 3.85
N MET A 122 11.43 14.81 3.09
CA MET A 122 12.79 14.47 2.67
C MET A 122 13.40 15.55 1.77
N ALA A 123 12.66 16.08 0.80
CA ALA A 123 13.12 17.12 -0.12
C ALA A 123 13.55 18.39 0.64
N ASP A 124 12.74 18.83 1.61
CA ASP A 124 13.07 19.98 2.45
C ASP A 124 14.30 19.71 3.34
N SER A 125 14.36 18.54 3.98
CA SER A 125 15.49 18.14 4.82
C SER A 125 16.80 18.05 4.03
N ILE A 126 16.76 17.49 2.82
CA ILE A 126 17.93 17.37 1.95
C ILE A 126 18.35 18.71 1.42
N GLY A 127 17.41 19.57 1.02
CA GLY A 127 17.72 20.94 0.60
C GLY A 127 18.47 21.73 1.68
N LYS A 128 18.00 21.66 2.93
CA LYS A 128 18.67 22.27 4.09
C LYS A 128 20.04 21.64 4.36
N SER A 129 20.15 20.32 4.19
CA SER A 129 21.43 19.61 4.36
C SER A 129 22.44 20.02 3.31
N ILE A 130 22.04 20.23 2.06
CA ILE A 130 22.91 20.75 0.99
C ILE A 130 23.45 22.15 1.37
N GLN A 131 22.58 23.07 1.81
CA GLN A 131 22.96 24.39 2.26
C GLN A 131 23.95 24.32 3.43
N THR A 132 23.67 23.48 4.42
CA THR A 132 24.52 23.33 5.61
C THR A 132 25.90 22.75 5.26
N LEU A 133 25.94 21.67 4.48
CA LEU A 133 27.18 21.03 4.05
C LEU A 133 28.03 21.95 3.18
N ALA A 134 27.40 22.63 2.23
CA ALA A 134 28.10 23.58 1.37
C ALA A 134 28.51 24.86 2.10
N GLY A 135 27.79 25.26 3.13
CA GLY A 135 27.98 26.51 3.84
C GLY A 135 27.47 27.71 3.05
N VAL A 136 26.50 27.50 2.15
CA VAL A 136 25.91 28.55 1.30
C VAL A 136 24.40 28.61 1.57
N THR A 137 23.94 29.77 1.98
CA THR A 137 22.50 30.02 2.24
C THR A 137 22.06 31.26 1.51
N GLU A 138 20.76 31.59 1.50
CA GLU A 138 20.21 32.83 0.98
C GLU A 138 20.79 34.08 1.68
N HIS A 139 21.31 33.93 2.87
CA HIS A 139 21.87 35.01 3.69
C HIS A 139 23.38 35.15 3.57
N GLY A 140 24.06 34.27 2.82
CA GLY A 140 25.50 34.36 2.56
C GLY A 140 26.27 33.08 2.76
N PHE A 141 27.57 33.20 2.93
CA PHE A 141 28.54 32.14 2.99
C PHE A 141 29.00 31.88 4.42
N SER A 142 29.08 30.59 4.83
CA SER A 142 29.64 30.13 6.09
C SER A 142 31.04 29.59 5.89
N SER A 143 31.97 29.97 6.73
CA SER A 143 33.37 29.49 6.71
C SER A 143 33.52 27.98 6.99
N SER A 144 32.51 27.33 7.53
CA SER A 144 32.52 25.91 7.86
C SER A 144 32.09 24.98 6.72
N GLY A 145 31.61 25.56 5.58
CA GLY A 145 31.12 24.77 4.46
C GLY A 145 32.23 24.34 3.50
N PHE A 146 32.07 23.15 2.90
CA PHE A 146 33.06 22.64 1.93
C PHE A 146 33.15 23.49 0.67
N TYR A 147 32.04 24.14 0.26
CA TYR A 147 32.01 24.96 -0.96
C TYR A 147 32.98 26.15 -0.87
N VAL A 148 33.03 26.81 0.29
CA VAL A 148 33.95 27.95 0.49
C VAL A 148 35.41 27.49 0.45
N GLY A 149 35.74 26.35 1.05
CA GLY A 149 37.07 25.74 0.96
C GLY A 149 37.45 25.37 -0.46
N PHE A 150 36.55 24.73 -1.20
CA PHE A 150 36.74 24.39 -2.62
C PHE A 150 36.89 25.63 -3.50
N LEU A 151 36.10 26.66 -3.24
CA LEU A 151 36.17 27.92 -3.98
C LEU A 151 37.52 28.56 -3.90
N LEU A 152 38.21 28.53 -2.74
CA LEU A 152 39.58 29.08 -2.60
C LEU A 152 40.58 28.32 -3.49
N ILE A 153 40.48 27.00 -3.58
CA ILE A 153 41.32 26.16 -4.45
C ILE A 153 41.04 26.48 -5.93
N ILE A 154 39.77 26.59 -6.32
CA ILE A 154 39.39 26.91 -7.69
C ILE A 154 39.87 28.31 -8.08
N ILE A 155 39.70 29.31 -7.21
CA ILE A 155 40.21 30.68 -7.44
C ILE A 155 41.74 30.64 -7.66
N LEU A 156 42.45 29.85 -6.89
CA LEU A 156 43.89 29.67 -7.06
C LEU A 156 44.26 29.10 -8.43
N ILE A 157 43.60 27.98 -8.83
CA ILE A 157 43.83 27.33 -10.12
C ILE A 157 43.47 28.25 -11.29
N VAL A 158 42.27 28.87 -11.25
CA VAL A 158 41.83 29.78 -12.28
C VAL A 158 42.71 31.06 -12.32
N GLY A 159 43.12 31.57 -11.17
CA GLY A 159 44.02 32.69 -11.06
C GLY A 159 45.38 32.43 -11.71
N VAL A 160 45.97 31.23 -11.46
CA VAL A 160 47.24 30.80 -12.13
C VAL A 160 47.03 30.69 -13.64
N TYR A 161 45.94 30.12 -14.09
CA TYR A 161 45.59 30.02 -15.51
C TYR A 161 45.47 31.43 -16.18
N ILE A 162 44.77 32.36 -15.52
CA ILE A 162 44.60 33.75 -16.00
C ILE A 162 45.93 34.46 -16.05
N ALA A 163 46.76 34.32 -15.02
CA ALA A 163 48.07 34.93 -14.99
C ALA A 163 49.01 34.36 -16.11
N TYR A 164 48.98 33.06 -16.30
CA TYR A 164 49.75 32.40 -17.36
C TYR A 164 49.31 32.85 -18.78
N THR A 165 47.99 32.81 -19.04
CA THR A 165 47.44 33.17 -20.36
C THR A 165 47.53 34.70 -20.63
N GLY A 166 47.25 35.51 -19.64
CA GLY A 166 47.21 36.98 -19.77
C GLY A 166 48.61 37.61 -19.77
N LEU A 167 49.47 37.20 -18.83
CA LEU A 167 50.80 37.82 -18.67
C LEU A 167 51.89 37.16 -19.51
N LEU A 168 51.98 35.81 -19.49
CA LEU A 168 53.04 35.07 -20.19
C LEU A 168 52.71 34.88 -21.67
N LYS A 169 51.52 34.43 -22.02
CA LYS A 169 51.11 34.24 -23.42
C LYS A 169 50.57 35.51 -24.10
N ARG A 170 50.31 36.57 -23.36
CA ARG A 170 49.72 37.81 -23.85
C ARG A 170 48.37 37.66 -24.56
N GLU A 171 47.66 36.58 -24.24
CA GLU A 171 46.32 36.26 -24.79
C GLU A 171 45.24 36.88 -23.89
N THR A 172 45.15 38.17 -23.80
CA THR A 172 44.27 38.94 -22.89
C THR A 172 42.78 38.58 -23.09
N SER A 173 42.38 38.30 -24.33
CA SER A 173 40.98 37.91 -24.61
C SER A 173 40.61 36.56 -23.96
N LYS A 174 41.50 35.58 -24.01
CA LYS A 174 41.28 34.27 -23.38
C LYS A 174 41.29 34.37 -21.86
N ALA A 175 42.18 35.19 -21.30
CA ALA A 175 42.21 35.47 -19.87
C ALA A 175 40.93 36.11 -19.38
N LEU A 176 40.40 37.11 -20.13
CA LEU A 176 39.16 37.75 -19.81
C LEU A 176 37.96 36.79 -19.88
N HIS A 177 37.90 35.93 -20.92
CA HIS A 177 36.85 34.92 -21.01
C HIS A 177 36.91 33.93 -19.83
N ALA A 178 38.10 33.53 -19.37
CA ALA A 178 38.23 32.67 -18.21
C ALA A 178 37.71 33.32 -16.93
N VAL A 179 37.94 34.63 -16.72
CA VAL A 179 37.40 35.39 -15.59
C VAL A 179 35.85 35.40 -15.65
N ILE A 180 35.30 35.78 -16.83
CA ILE A 180 33.85 35.83 -17.01
C ILE A 180 33.21 34.50 -16.79
N ASN A 181 33.72 33.43 -17.37
CA ASN A 181 33.19 32.07 -17.18
C ASN A 181 33.26 31.65 -15.72
N PHE A 182 34.36 31.91 -15.03
CA PHE A 182 34.49 31.59 -13.61
C PHE A 182 33.42 32.33 -12.78
N VAL A 183 33.24 33.64 -13.00
CA VAL A 183 32.25 34.44 -12.26
C VAL A 183 30.82 33.93 -12.53
N VAL A 184 30.50 33.64 -13.79
CA VAL A 184 29.17 33.11 -14.16
C VAL A 184 28.93 31.75 -13.49
N VAL A 185 29.86 30.81 -13.59
CA VAL A 185 29.75 29.48 -12.97
C VAL A 185 29.63 29.61 -11.45
N PHE A 186 30.45 30.48 -10.84
CA PHE A 186 30.40 30.73 -9.40
C PHE A 186 29.01 31.24 -8.96
N ILE A 187 28.48 32.29 -9.64
CA ILE A 187 27.18 32.84 -9.30
C ILE A 187 26.06 31.82 -9.47
N VAL A 188 26.06 31.10 -10.59
CA VAL A 188 25.05 30.05 -10.86
C VAL A 188 25.12 28.94 -9.83
N SER A 189 26.32 28.42 -9.53
CA SER A 189 26.52 27.35 -8.55
C SER A 189 26.11 27.79 -7.14
N ALA A 190 26.58 28.97 -6.69
CA ALA A 190 26.22 29.51 -5.38
C ALA A 190 24.72 29.75 -5.26
N SER A 191 24.06 30.29 -6.29
CA SER A 191 22.61 30.49 -6.32
C SER A 191 21.86 29.14 -6.25
N PHE A 192 22.35 28.14 -6.98
CA PHE A 192 21.72 26.80 -6.95
C PHE A 192 21.77 26.18 -5.56
N ILE A 193 22.88 26.31 -4.86
CA ILE A 193 23.03 25.80 -3.49
C ILE A 193 22.18 26.64 -2.52
N ALA A 194 22.21 27.97 -2.63
CA ALA A 194 21.48 28.89 -1.75
C ALA A 194 19.96 28.65 -1.81
N TYR A 195 19.45 28.31 -2.98
CA TYR A 195 18.02 28.07 -3.19
C TYR A 195 17.66 26.58 -3.37
N ALA A 196 18.54 25.67 -2.96
CA ALA A 196 18.33 24.23 -3.13
C ALA A 196 16.98 23.73 -2.56
N PRO A 197 16.53 24.12 -1.35
CA PRO A 197 15.22 23.69 -0.84
C PRO A 197 14.07 24.08 -1.79
N ASN A 198 14.07 25.31 -2.26
CA ASN A 198 13.01 25.84 -3.14
C ASN A 198 12.98 25.13 -4.50
N TYR A 199 14.14 24.82 -5.08
CA TYR A 199 14.20 24.10 -6.36
C TYR A 199 13.75 22.66 -6.20
N ILE A 200 14.20 21.97 -5.16
CA ILE A 200 13.85 20.57 -4.93
C ILE A 200 12.34 20.45 -4.68
N GLN A 201 11.76 21.33 -3.86
CA GLN A 201 10.31 21.35 -3.64
C GLN A 201 9.55 21.61 -4.94
N LYS A 202 9.90 22.67 -5.71
CA LYS A 202 9.20 22.95 -6.97
C LYS A 202 9.27 21.83 -8.00
N ILE A 203 10.38 21.11 -8.07
CA ILE A 203 10.48 19.99 -8.98
C ILE A 203 9.65 18.81 -8.45
N ASN A 204 9.61 18.62 -7.13
CA ASN A 204 8.76 17.60 -6.52
C ASN A 204 7.27 17.92 -6.74
N ASP A 205 6.84 19.15 -6.52
CA ASP A 205 5.47 19.62 -6.79
C ASP A 205 5.11 19.41 -8.27
N PHE A 206 5.99 19.79 -9.19
CA PHE A 206 5.79 19.57 -10.62
C PHE A 206 5.68 18.07 -10.97
N SER A 207 6.50 17.22 -10.35
CA SER A 207 6.43 15.77 -10.52
C SER A 207 5.09 15.21 -9.99
N SER A 208 4.63 15.72 -8.84
CA SER A 208 3.34 15.38 -8.26
C SER A 208 2.18 15.79 -9.18
N ASP A 209 2.21 17.02 -9.68
CA ASP A 209 1.18 17.54 -10.60
C ASP A 209 1.09 16.71 -11.89
N ILE A 210 2.24 16.33 -12.48
CA ILE A 210 2.27 15.44 -13.66
C ILE A 210 1.72 14.07 -13.32
N SER A 211 2.09 13.51 -12.17
CA SER A 211 1.60 12.19 -11.72
C SER A 211 0.09 12.21 -11.53
N THR A 212 -0.44 13.22 -10.86
CA THR A 212 -1.88 13.42 -10.64
C THR A 212 -2.61 13.62 -11.97
N ALA A 213 -2.11 14.47 -12.86
CA ALA A 213 -2.70 14.68 -14.19
C ALA A 213 -2.69 13.40 -15.03
N SER A 214 -1.62 12.60 -14.96
CA SER A 214 -1.52 11.33 -15.68
C SER A 214 -2.51 10.29 -15.14
N LEU A 215 -2.68 10.24 -13.81
CA LEU A 215 -3.68 9.40 -13.16
C LEU A 215 -5.11 9.82 -13.52
N ASP A 216 -5.38 11.13 -13.51
CA ASP A 216 -6.69 11.66 -13.86
C ASP A 216 -7.08 11.34 -15.32
N LEU A 217 -6.11 11.38 -16.22
CA LEU A 217 -6.31 10.91 -17.60
C LEU A 217 -6.53 9.41 -17.66
N GLY A 218 -5.74 8.63 -16.92
CA GLY A 218 -5.88 7.16 -16.87
C GLY A 218 -7.24 6.72 -16.32
N THR A 219 -7.70 7.33 -15.24
CA THR A 219 -9.00 7.02 -14.63
C THR A 219 -10.17 7.42 -15.51
N LYS A 220 -10.09 8.55 -16.21
CA LYS A 220 -11.12 8.97 -17.18
C LYS A 220 -11.22 8.05 -18.40
N ILE A 221 -10.10 7.44 -18.80
CA ILE A 221 -10.08 6.47 -19.91
C ILE A 221 -10.64 5.12 -19.44
N MET A 222 -10.31 4.68 -18.23
CA MET A 222 -10.70 3.36 -17.71
C MET A 222 -12.13 3.32 -17.17
N LEU A 223 -12.63 4.44 -16.63
CA LEU A 223 -13.94 4.55 -15.99
C LEU A 223 -14.73 5.77 -16.53
N PRO A 224 -15.13 5.76 -17.81
CA PRO A 224 -15.78 6.91 -18.45
C PRO A 224 -17.14 7.27 -17.81
N ASP A 225 -17.83 6.29 -17.19
CA ASP A 225 -19.15 6.46 -16.57
C ASP A 225 -19.11 6.60 -15.03
N SER A 226 -17.93 6.63 -14.41
CA SER A 226 -17.88 6.79 -12.96
C SER A 226 -18.42 8.16 -12.55
N GLN A 227 -19.32 8.19 -11.56
CA GLN A 227 -19.83 9.43 -10.94
C GLN A 227 -18.73 10.15 -10.12
N SER A 228 -17.54 10.22 -10.68
CA SER A 228 -16.30 10.69 -10.05
C SER A 228 -16.16 12.22 -10.04
N LYS A 229 -17.25 12.97 -10.21
CA LYS A 229 -17.20 14.43 -10.14
C LYS A 229 -16.82 14.87 -8.73
N GLY A 230 -15.53 15.19 -8.53
CA GLY A 230 -14.99 15.79 -7.31
C GLY A 230 -14.14 14.89 -6.43
N LYS A 231 -13.90 13.60 -6.82
CA LYS A 231 -12.95 12.73 -6.11
C LYS A 231 -11.54 12.90 -6.66
N ASP A 232 -10.56 12.82 -5.76
CA ASP A 232 -9.15 12.76 -6.12
C ASP A 232 -8.87 11.46 -6.91
N SER A 233 -7.99 11.53 -7.90
CA SER A 233 -7.63 10.37 -8.74
C SER A 233 -7.03 9.23 -7.92
N VAL A 234 -6.37 9.53 -6.80
CA VAL A 234 -5.82 8.53 -5.87
C VAL A 234 -6.93 7.76 -5.16
N ASP A 235 -7.97 8.47 -4.69
CA ASP A 235 -9.14 7.88 -4.06
C ASP A 235 -9.89 6.96 -5.05
N LEU A 236 -10.00 7.37 -6.32
CA LEU A 236 -10.61 6.53 -7.37
C LEU A 236 -9.84 5.23 -7.61
N ILE A 237 -8.51 5.27 -7.59
CA ILE A 237 -7.67 4.07 -7.71
C ILE A 237 -7.88 3.16 -6.50
N ARG A 238 -7.89 3.73 -5.28
CA ARG A 238 -8.15 2.98 -4.05
C ARG A 238 -9.52 2.33 -4.06
N ASP A 239 -10.55 3.07 -4.42
CA ASP A 239 -11.93 2.58 -4.54
C ASP A 239 -12.00 1.43 -5.56
N SER A 240 -11.33 1.58 -6.71
CA SER A 240 -11.28 0.54 -7.74
C SER A 240 -10.55 -0.71 -7.25
N LEU A 241 -9.41 -0.54 -6.55
CA LEU A 241 -8.67 -1.66 -5.95
C LEU A 241 -9.50 -2.36 -4.89
N PHE A 242 -10.19 -1.62 -4.03
CA PHE A 242 -11.07 -2.17 -3.03
C PHE A 242 -12.24 -2.94 -3.66
N ALA A 243 -12.87 -2.37 -4.68
CA ALA A 243 -13.94 -3.04 -5.41
C ALA A 243 -13.47 -4.38 -6.02
N ILE A 244 -12.27 -4.41 -6.63
CA ILE A 244 -11.73 -5.62 -7.26
C ILE A 244 -11.23 -6.64 -6.24
N GLN A 245 -10.59 -6.22 -5.16
CA GLN A 245 -9.95 -7.11 -4.20
C GLN A 245 -10.87 -7.54 -3.05
N VAL A 246 -11.87 -6.73 -2.71
CA VAL A 246 -12.73 -6.96 -1.55
C VAL A 246 -14.20 -7.02 -1.93
N GLU A 247 -14.80 -5.93 -2.45
CA GLU A 247 -16.25 -5.81 -2.60
C GLU A 247 -16.82 -6.88 -3.53
N LYS A 248 -16.35 -6.94 -4.77
CA LYS A 248 -16.84 -7.93 -5.76
C LYS A 248 -16.58 -9.39 -5.35
N PRO A 249 -15.38 -9.76 -4.84
CA PRO A 249 -15.13 -11.07 -4.25
C PRO A 249 -16.03 -11.38 -3.04
N TRP A 250 -16.25 -10.41 -2.15
CA TRP A 250 -17.12 -10.60 -1.00
C TRP A 250 -18.56 -10.87 -1.42
N LEU A 251 -19.09 -10.09 -2.36
CA LEU A 251 -20.42 -10.31 -2.94
C LEU A 251 -20.52 -11.72 -3.55
N LEU A 252 -19.53 -12.13 -4.33
CA LEU A 252 -19.50 -13.47 -4.92
C LEU A 252 -19.49 -14.58 -3.85
N LEU A 253 -18.74 -14.41 -2.76
CA LEU A 253 -18.64 -15.38 -1.68
C LEU A 253 -19.90 -15.41 -0.79
N GLN A 254 -20.56 -14.28 -0.60
CA GLN A 254 -21.77 -14.18 0.26
C GLN A 254 -23.05 -14.49 -0.50
N PHE A 255 -23.17 -14.00 -1.74
CA PHE A 255 -24.43 -14.07 -2.50
C PHE A 255 -24.33 -14.97 -3.75
N GLY A 256 -23.13 -15.45 -4.10
CA GLY A 256 -22.93 -16.22 -5.34
C GLY A 256 -22.93 -15.39 -6.61
N ASN A 257 -23.09 -14.08 -6.49
CA ASN A 257 -23.09 -13.09 -7.56
C ASN A 257 -22.25 -11.89 -7.14
N SER A 258 -21.61 -11.21 -8.09
CA SER A 258 -20.83 -10.00 -7.85
C SER A 258 -21.53 -8.71 -8.30
N ASP A 259 -22.76 -8.81 -8.82
CA ASP A 259 -23.54 -7.68 -9.27
C ASP A 259 -24.53 -7.25 -8.20
N THR A 260 -24.35 -6.04 -7.66
CA THR A 260 -25.17 -5.47 -6.61
C THR A 260 -26.62 -5.18 -7.08
N GLU A 261 -26.82 -4.89 -8.38
CA GLU A 261 -28.15 -4.64 -8.93
C GLU A 261 -28.96 -5.95 -9.03
N GLU A 262 -28.31 -7.04 -9.43
CA GLU A 262 -28.95 -8.36 -9.47
C GLU A 262 -29.23 -8.96 -8.08
N ILE A 263 -28.34 -8.73 -7.11
CA ILE A 263 -28.52 -9.17 -5.72
C ILE A 263 -29.65 -8.37 -5.04
N GLY A 264 -29.70 -7.07 -5.30
CA GLY A 264 -30.51 -6.07 -4.61
C GLY A 264 -29.68 -5.24 -3.61
N ALA A 265 -29.59 -3.94 -3.86
CA ALA A 265 -28.75 -3.03 -3.08
C ALA A 265 -29.10 -3.02 -1.58
N GLU A 266 -30.39 -3.16 -1.24
CA GLU A 266 -30.87 -3.18 0.15
C GLU A 266 -30.36 -4.43 0.90
N ARG A 267 -30.31 -5.59 0.27
CA ARG A 267 -29.80 -6.83 0.85
C ARG A 267 -28.29 -6.74 1.13
N VAL A 268 -27.53 -6.21 0.17
CA VAL A 268 -26.09 -5.99 0.32
C VAL A 268 -25.82 -5.01 1.46
N GLU A 269 -26.55 -3.89 1.48
CA GLU A 269 -26.43 -2.86 2.52
C GLU A 269 -26.78 -3.41 3.90
N ALA A 270 -27.85 -4.19 4.04
CA ALA A 270 -28.24 -4.80 5.30
C ALA A 270 -27.13 -5.70 5.88
N LEU A 271 -26.48 -6.51 5.04
CA LEU A 271 -25.44 -7.42 5.50
C LEU A 271 -24.13 -6.71 5.81
N VAL A 272 -23.71 -5.75 4.96
CA VAL A 272 -22.42 -5.07 5.15
C VAL A 272 -22.47 -4.02 6.26
N SER A 273 -23.64 -3.42 6.54
CA SER A 273 -23.80 -2.45 7.62
C SER A 273 -23.88 -3.10 9.01
N ALA A 274 -24.32 -4.35 9.09
CA ALA A 274 -24.39 -5.07 10.35
C ALA A 274 -22.98 -5.41 10.86
N SER A 275 -22.61 -4.88 12.03
CA SER A 275 -21.31 -5.13 12.64
C SER A 275 -21.23 -6.56 13.18
N PRO A 276 -20.11 -7.29 12.91
CA PRO A 276 -19.89 -8.60 13.53
C PRO A 276 -19.52 -8.53 15.01
N SER A 277 -19.21 -7.33 15.53
CA SER A 277 -18.77 -7.08 16.91
C SER A 277 -19.81 -6.36 17.78
N ASP A 278 -21.03 -6.20 17.32
CA ASP A 278 -22.12 -5.71 18.18
C ASP A 278 -22.28 -6.67 19.37
N GLU A 279 -22.47 -6.11 20.56
CA GLU A 279 -22.43 -6.83 21.84
C GLU A 279 -23.31 -8.09 21.88
N ASP A 280 -24.32 -8.17 21.03
CA ASP A 280 -25.21 -9.31 20.95
C ASP A 280 -25.02 -10.17 19.67
N GLY A 281 -24.29 -9.71 18.63
CA GLY A 281 -24.13 -10.40 17.33
C GLY A 281 -25.48 -10.70 16.62
N GLU A 282 -26.60 -10.48 17.32
CA GLU A 282 -27.94 -10.85 16.91
C GLU A 282 -28.38 -10.15 15.63
N THR A 283 -27.99 -8.89 15.44
CA THR A 283 -28.41 -8.11 14.25
C THR A 283 -27.87 -8.76 12.97
N ARG A 284 -26.56 -9.09 12.94
CA ARG A 284 -25.94 -9.72 11.78
C ARG A 284 -26.44 -11.15 11.57
N GLU A 285 -26.58 -11.93 12.64
CA GLU A 285 -27.14 -13.28 12.59
C GLU A 285 -28.57 -13.27 12.02
N ASN A 286 -29.40 -12.32 12.45
CA ASN A 286 -30.78 -12.18 11.94
C ASN A 286 -30.79 -11.81 10.45
N VAL A 287 -29.88 -10.93 9.97
CA VAL A 287 -29.76 -10.62 8.55
C VAL A 287 -29.35 -11.86 7.75
N VAL A 288 -28.36 -12.62 8.24
CA VAL A 288 -27.90 -13.87 7.60
C VAL A 288 -29.02 -14.90 7.56
N LYS A 289 -29.82 -15.00 8.64
CA LYS A 289 -30.98 -15.88 8.68
C LYS A 289 -32.06 -15.48 7.67
N THR A 290 -32.40 -14.21 7.59
CA THR A 290 -33.33 -13.65 6.57
C THR A 290 -32.82 -13.94 5.15
N GLU A 291 -31.53 -13.81 4.91
CA GLU A 291 -30.93 -14.13 3.60
C GLU A 291 -31.16 -15.58 3.18
N ILE A 292 -31.10 -16.53 4.12
CA ILE A 292 -31.30 -17.94 3.84
C ILE A 292 -32.79 -18.30 3.76
N GLU A 293 -33.59 -17.83 4.73
CA GLU A 293 -34.99 -18.24 4.87
C GLU A 293 -35.94 -17.52 3.89
N ASP A 294 -35.72 -16.22 3.65
CA ASP A 294 -36.61 -15.39 2.85
C ASP A 294 -36.09 -15.13 1.43
N ASN A 295 -34.77 -15.14 1.25
CA ASN A 295 -34.12 -14.79 -0.01
C ASN A 295 -33.46 -16.00 -0.72
N ASP A 296 -33.63 -17.22 -0.22
CA ASP A 296 -33.08 -18.47 -0.78
C ASP A 296 -31.57 -18.40 -1.05
N ASN A 297 -30.81 -17.72 -0.19
CA ASN A 297 -29.37 -17.57 -0.34
C ASN A 297 -28.61 -18.80 0.18
N ASP A 298 -28.50 -19.83 -0.66
CA ASP A 298 -27.81 -21.08 -0.33
C ASP A 298 -26.30 -20.90 -0.07
N ASN A 299 -25.67 -19.81 -0.52
CA ASN A 299 -24.23 -19.61 -0.34
C ASN A 299 -23.81 -19.46 1.12
N LEU A 300 -24.71 -19.03 1.98
CA LEU A 300 -24.48 -18.91 3.42
C LEU A 300 -24.69 -20.21 4.17
N THR A 301 -25.08 -21.28 3.48
CA THR A 301 -25.37 -22.58 4.08
C THR A 301 -24.13 -23.49 4.15
N ILE A 302 -24.24 -24.52 4.99
CA ILE A 302 -23.17 -25.52 5.24
C ILE A 302 -22.64 -26.19 3.97
N PRO A 303 -23.45 -26.67 3.00
CA PRO A 303 -22.94 -27.36 1.82
C PRO A 303 -21.97 -26.53 0.97
N GLN A 304 -22.11 -25.21 0.99
CA GLN A 304 -21.28 -24.32 0.17
C GLN A 304 -19.92 -23.97 0.79
N VAL A 305 -19.66 -24.37 2.03
CA VAL A 305 -18.40 -24.05 2.72
C VAL A 305 -17.17 -24.54 1.95
N VAL A 306 -17.24 -25.75 1.37
CA VAL A 306 -16.13 -26.34 0.60
C VAL A 306 -15.89 -25.55 -0.70
N ASN A 307 -16.96 -25.18 -1.40
CA ASN A 307 -16.86 -24.37 -2.62
C ASN A 307 -16.28 -23.00 -2.32
N ARG A 308 -16.74 -22.36 -1.24
CA ARG A 308 -16.24 -21.06 -0.78
C ARG A 308 -14.75 -21.14 -0.39
N LEU A 309 -14.32 -22.20 0.27
CA LEU A 309 -12.92 -22.44 0.61
C LEU A 309 -12.04 -22.45 -0.66
N GLY A 310 -12.45 -23.19 -1.70
CA GLY A 310 -11.73 -23.22 -2.98
C GLY A 310 -11.66 -21.83 -3.64
N MET A 311 -12.79 -21.12 -3.66
CA MET A 311 -12.84 -19.74 -4.20
C MET A 311 -11.95 -18.79 -3.42
N VAL A 312 -11.96 -18.85 -2.10
CA VAL A 312 -11.14 -17.95 -1.26
C VAL A 312 -9.65 -18.18 -1.47
N PHE A 313 -9.18 -19.41 -1.62
CA PHE A 313 -7.79 -19.66 -1.97
C PHE A 313 -7.41 -19.11 -3.34
N PHE A 314 -8.28 -19.26 -4.33
CA PHE A 314 -8.06 -18.67 -5.65
C PHE A 314 -8.00 -17.13 -5.58
N LEU A 315 -8.95 -16.52 -4.85
CA LEU A 315 -9.00 -15.08 -4.65
C LEU A 315 -7.79 -14.56 -3.86
N LEU A 316 -7.29 -15.31 -2.88
CA LEU A 316 -6.06 -14.95 -2.18
C LEU A 316 -4.85 -14.88 -3.13
N ILE A 317 -4.69 -15.89 -4.01
CA ILE A 317 -3.59 -15.90 -5.00
C ILE A 317 -3.76 -14.73 -5.97
N PHE A 318 -4.97 -14.45 -6.42
CA PHE A 318 -5.27 -13.33 -7.30
C PHE A 318 -4.96 -11.99 -6.61
N ASN A 319 -5.43 -11.79 -5.38
CA ASN A 319 -5.17 -10.59 -4.58
C ASN A 319 -3.67 -10.40 -4.30
N LEU A 320 -2.96 -11.49 -4.00
CA LEU A 320 -1.52 -11.45 -3.82
C LEU A 320 -0.80 -11.00 -5.10
N GLY A 321 -1.24 -11.48 -6.27
CA GLY A 321 -0.70 -11.05 -7.56
C GLY A 321 -0.90 -9.55 -7.81
N ILE A 322 -2.11 -9.04 -7.57
CA ILE A 322 -2.41 -7.59 -7.67
C ILE A 322 -1.56 -6.80 -6.69
N THR A 323 -1.49 -7.24 -5.44
CA THR A 323 -0.72 -6.56 -4.38
C THR A 323 0.76 -6.46 -4.75
N ILE A 324 1.39 -7.56 -5.18
CA ILE A 324 2.79 -7.56 -5.63
C ILE A 324 2.98 -6.60 -6.81
N PHE A 325 2.08 -6.64 -7.78
CA PHE A 325 2.16 -5.75 -8.94
C PHE A 325 2.08 -4.26 -8.54
N ILE A 326 1.13 -3.91 -7.70
CA ILE A 326 0.98 -2.53 -7.18
C ILE A 326 2.19 -2.11 -6.34
N PHE A 327 2.71 -3.00 -5.48
CA PHE A 327 3.90 -2.71 -4.67
C PHE A 327 5.13 -2.49 -5.54
N LEU A 328 5.29 -3.23 -6.64
CA LEU A 328 6.38 -3.00 -7.58
C LEU A 328 6.24 -1.65 -8.30
N LEU A 329 5.03 -1.29 -8.75
CA LEU A 329 4.79 -0.01 -9.40
C LEU A 329 5.05 1.17 -8.46
N THR A 330 4.47 1.14 -7.26
CA THR A 330 4.65 2.19 -6.25
C THR A 330 6.09 2.25 -5.76
N GLY A 331 6.73 1.10 -5.58
CA GLY A 331 8.14 1.01 -5.22
C GLY A 331 9.06 1.62 -6.29
N MET A 332 8.81 1.37 -7.57
CA MET A 332 9.57 2.02 -8.66
C MET A 332 9.36 3.53 -8.69
N MET A 333 8.15 4.01 -8.43
CA MET A 333 7.84 5.43 -8.35
C MET A 333 8.63 6.09 -7.20
N LEU A 334 8.52 5.56 -5.97
CA LEU A 334 9.25 6.07 -4.80
C LEU A 334 10.77 6.02 -5.00
N PHE A 335 11.28 4.92 -5.56
CA PHE A 335 12.71 4.78 -5.86
C PHE A 335 13.20 5.84 -6.86
N SER A 336 12.43 6.13 -7.91
CA SER A 336 12.77 7.16 -8.88
C SER A 336 12.82 8.55 -8.25
N GLN A 337 11.91 8.85 -7.32
CA GLN A 337 11.91 10.11 -6.57
C GLN A 337 13.11 10.22 -5.63
N ILE A 338 13.44 9.16 -4.90
CA ILE A 338 14.63 9.11 -4.04
C ILE A 338 15.91 9.31 -4.87
N LEU A 339 16.03 8.64 -6.03
CA LEU A 339 17.14 8.82 -6.94
C LEU A 339 17.27 10.26 -7.43
N PHE A 340 16.14 10.88 -7.79
CA PHE A 340 16.11 12.28 -8.19
C PHE A 340 16.67 13.18 -7.08
N ILE A 341 16.24 12.99 -5.84
CA ILE A 341 16.72 13.75 -4.69
C ILE A 341 18.24 13.53 -4.47
N ILE A 342 18.72 12.28 -4.58
CA ILE A 342 20.15 11.97 -4.49
C ILE A 342 20.93 12.71 -5.57
N TYR A 343 20.47 12.69 -6.83
CA TYR A 343 21.14 13.41 -7.91
C TYR A 343 21.13 14.92 -7.68
N ALA A 344 20.03 15.48 -7.19
CA ALA A 344 19.94 16.89 -6.84
C ALA A 344 20.94 17.28 -5.73
N MET A 345 21.23 16.36 -4.79
CA MET A 345 22.22 16.59 -3.73
C MET A 345 23.66 16.69 -4.28
N PHE A 346 23.98 15.95 -5.35
CA PHE A 346 25.29 16.01 -5.99
C PHE A 346 25.43 17.10 -7.05
N LEU A 347 24.33 17.77 -7.44
CA LEU A 347 24.34 18.82 -8.45
C LEU A 347 25.37 19.94 -8.18
N PRO A 348 25.50 20.46 -6.91
CA PRO A 348 26.48 21.52 -6.61
C PRO A 348 27.92 21.09 -6.80
N ILE A 349 28.24 19.80 -6.81
CA ILE A 349 29.58 19.25 -7.00
C ILE A 349 29.92 19.11 -8.49
N SER A 350 28.86 18.99 -9.33
CA SER A 350 29.02 18.81 -10.78
C SER A 350 29.22 20.12 -11.55
N PHE A 351 28.91 21.26 -10.93
CA PHE A 351 29.19 22.61 -11.45
C PHE A 351 30.53 23.12 -10.94
#